data_8476e1bcf9aab1156067224dee8b92a5
#
_entry.id   8476e1bcf9aab1156067224dee8b92a5
#
_cell.length_a   1.000
_cell.length_b   1.000
_cell.length_c   1.000
_cell.angle_alpha   90.00
_cell.angle_beta   90.00
_cell.angle_gamma   90.00
#
_symmetry.space_group_name_H-M   'P 1'
#
loop_
_entity.id
_entity.type
_entity.pdbx_description
1 polymer ?
#
loop_
_entity_poly.entity_id
_entity_poly.type
_entity_poly.pdbx_seq_one_letter_code
_entity_poly.pdbx_strand_id
1 'polypeptide(L)'
;MKRILFTALFGICILGAIAQDGTKVPYGYNESVGKYFEVTTDTKLYYEIYGEGEPILMLHGGVYGYIDEFEFFIDSLSKNYQVICLATRGHVKSDIGHEPFTYEQRAGDAKKLLEHLNIEKAGIIGFSDGGYAAYRLAADYPEVVEKMVVIGSGDRPVGSGVNYGYSEEKLMKEAGGYFKKRLAAMPEPKRWNESLQWLNALYENEVVSEKVFKKIDCPVLLLAGDKDQYSNPEALLKAHESIKESNLSIIPGCGHVVFYCNWNAVWAVVEPFLKK
;
A
#
# COMPACT_ATOMS: atom_id res chain seq x y z
N MET A 1 30.38 19.31 46.15
CA MET A 1 29.20 18.69 45.46
C MET A 1 29.32 18.98 43.98
N LYS A 2 29.84 18.02 43.19
CA LYS A 2 29.93 18.15 41.73
C LYS A 2 28.72 17.48 41.11
N ARG A 3 27.88 18.27 40.40
CA ARG A 3 26.79 17.75 39.58
C ARG A 3 27.36 17.22 38.28
N ILE A 4 27.20 15.90 38.06
CA ILE A 4 27.53 15.24 36.83
C ILE A 4 26.27 15.36 35.93
N LEU A 5 26.39 16.13 34.82
CA LEU A 5 25.40 16.14 33.74
C LEU A 5 25.58 14.86 32.92
N PHE A 6 24.56 14.02 32.92
CA PHE A 6 24.47 12.92 31.94
C PHE A 6 23.87 13.52 30.67
N THR A 7 24.70 13.71 29.67
CA THR A 7 24.25 13.98 28.30
C THR A 7 24.03 12.62 27.64
N ALA A 8 22.76 12.22 27.50
CA ALA A 8 22.39 11.07 26.72
C ALA A 8 22.55 11.42 25.22
N LEU A 9 23.60 10.90 24.58
CA LEU A 9 23.72 10.87 23.13
C LEU A 9 22.73 9.81 22.62
N PHE A 10 21.59 10.23 22.10
CA PHE A 10 20.76 9.38 21.25
C PHE A 10 21.41 9.32 19.86
N GLY A 11 22.16 8.26 19.62
CA GLY A 11 22.66 7.93 18.29
C GLY A 11 21.50 7.48 17.41
N ILE A 12 21.15 8.27 16.43
CA ILE A 12 20.19 7.90 15.35
C ILE A 12 20.87 6.81 14.53
N CYS A 13 20.53 5.55 14.76
CA CYS A 13 20.91 4.44 13.89
C CYS A 13 19.90 4.37 12.72
N ILE A 14 20.21 5.05 11.62
CA ILE A 14 19.63 4.71 10.31
C ILE A 14 20.35 3.46 9.84
N LEU A 15 19.98 2.30 10.37
CA LEU A 15 20.46 1.00 9.92
C LEU A 15 19.40 0.37 9.04
N GLY A 16 19.49 0.63 7.72
CA GLY A 16 18.98 -0.36 6.79
C GLY A 16 19.64 -1.70 7.15
N ALA A 17 18.86 -2.74 7.46
CA ALA A 17 19.43 -4.04 7.77
C ALA A 17 20.22 -4.52 6.55
N ILE A 18 21.54 -4.75 6.76
CA ILE A 18 22.41 -5.31 5.75
C ILE A 18 22.50 -6.80 6.05
N ALA A 19 22.32 -7.65 5.03
CA ALA A 19 22.55 -9.08 5.16
C ALA A 19 24.02 -9.34 5.54
N GLN A 20 24.32 -10.52 6.10
CA GLN A 20 25.69 -10.88 6.54
C GLN A 20 26.74 -10.82 5.42
N ASP A 21 26.31 -10.83 4.16
CA ASP A 21 27.15 -10.69 2.95
C ASP A 21 27.28 -9.23 2.45
N GLY A 22 26.73 -8.25 3.16
CA GLY A 22 26.78 -6.83 2.80
C GLY A 22 25.69 -6.38 1.81
N THR A 23 24.75 -7.24 1.42
CA THR A 23 23.62 -6.87 0.57
C THR A 23 22.48 -6.28 1.39
N LYS A 24 21.76 -5.26 0.84
CA LYS A 24 20.56 -4.70 1.47
C LYS A 24 19.45 -5.77 1.51
N VAL A 25 18.93 -6.05 2.70
CA VAL A 25 17.75 -6.92 2.83
C VAL A 25 16.57 -6.26 2.12
N PRO A 26 15.91 -6.93 1.18
CA PRO A 26 14.75 -6.36 0.49
C PRO A 26 13.63 -6.01 1.46
N TYR A 27 12.96 -4.91 1.23
CA TYR A 27 11.75 -4.54 1.96
C TYR A 27 10.70 -5.67 1.86
N GLY A 28 9.94 -5.88 2.93
CA GLY A 28 9.00 -6.99 3.04
C GLY A 28 9.63 -8.32 3.51
N TYR A 29 10.96 -8.38 3.61
CA TYR A 29 11.70 -9.58 4.05
C TYR A 29 12.64 -9.28 5.23
N ASN A 30 12.54 -8.09 5.81
CA ASN A 30 13.44 -7.66 6.88
C ASN A 30 12.89 -8.08 8.25
N GLU A 31 13.38 -9.23 8.73
CA GLU A 31 12.97 -9.81 10.02
C GLU A 31 13.33 -8.94 11.25
N SER A 32 14.29 -8.00 11.10
CA SER A 32 14.66 -7.12 12.20
C SER A 32 13.62 -6.03 12.50
N VAL A 33 12.78 -5.68 11.53
CA VAL A 33 11.72 -4.66 11.66
C VAL A 33 10.32 -5.22 11.42
N GLY A 34 10.24 -6.41 10.81
CA GLY A 34 8.99 -7.08 10.46
C GLY A 34 8.26 -7.61 11.69
N LYS A 35 6.95 -7.40 11.71
CA LYS A 35 6.05 -7.82 12.79
C LYS A 35 4.76 -8.36 12.22
N TYR A 36 4.00 -9.03 13.10
CA TYR A 36 2.65 -9.50 12.81
C TYR A 36 1.65 -8.89 13.78
N PHE A 37 0.43 -8.69 13.33
CA PHE A 37 -0.69 -8.36 14.19
C PHE A 37 -1.90 -9.23 13.83
N GLU A 38 -2.76 -9.50 14.79
CA GLU A 38 -3.96 -10.31 14.60
C GLU A 38 -5.13 -9.43 14.15
N VAL A 39 -5.66 -9.69 12.96
CA VAL A 39 -6.87 -9.00 12.46
C VAL A 39 -8.14 -9.74 12.88
N THR A 40 -8.01 -11.06 13.06
CA THR A 40 -9.00 -11.96 13.68
C THR A 40 -8.24 -12.99 14.51
N THR A 41 -8.94 -13.82 15.29
CA THR A 41 -8.33 -14.85 16.14
C THR A 41 -7.47 -15.86 15.38
N ASP A 42 -7.63 -15.96 14.07
CA ASP A 42 -7.02 -16.97 13.20
C ASP A 42 -6.36 -16.38 11.93
N THR A 43 -6.23 -15.05 11.87
CA THR A 43 -5.63 -14.38 10.71
C THR A 43 -4.64 -13.30 11.16
N LYS A 44 -3.38 -13.46 10.76
CA LYS A 44 -2.29 -12.54 11.08
C LYS A 44 -1.78 -11.87 9.82
N LEU A 45 -1.59 -10.56 9.88
CA LEU A 45 -0.99 -9.80 8.78
C LEU A 45 0.40 -9.31 9.18
N TYR A 46 1.28 -9.33 8.19
CA TYR A 46 2.65 -8.88 8.31
C TYR A 46 2.76 -7.39 7.96
N TYR A 47 3.59 -6.68 8.72
CA TYR A 47 3.93 -5.29 8.42
C TYR A 47 5.39 -4.98 8.79
N GLU A 48 5.92 -3.94 8.18
CA GLU A 48 7.24 -3.39 8.50
C GLU A 48 7.13 -1.90 8.79
N ILE A 49 7.96 -1.38 9.70
CA ILE A 49 8.01 0.04 10.05
C ILE A 49 9.42 0.57 9.83
N TYR A 50 9.54 1.71 9.15
CA TYR A 50 10.78 2.37 8.84
C TYR A 50 10.73 3.85 9.20
N GLY A 51 11.83 4.37 9.78
CA GLY A 51 11.90 5.77 10.20
C GLY A 51 11.06 6.10 11.44
N GLU A 52 11.03 7.37 11.76
CA GLU A 52 10.30 7.94 12.90
C GLU A 52 9.66 9.27 12.48
N GLY A 53 8.61 9.71 13.16
CA GLY A 53 7.89 10.96 12.89
C GLY A 53 6.40 10.72 12.67
N GLU A 54 5.75 11.60 11.88
CA GLU A 54 4.34 11.45 11.54
C GLU A 54 4.09 10.17 10.75
N PRO A 55 3.02 9.41 11.07
CA PRO A 55 2.78 8.11 10.47
C PRO A 55 2.25 8.22 9.04
N ILE A 56 2.83 7.41 8.14
CA ILE A 56 2.33 7.18 6.79
C ILE A 56 2.12 5.69 6.59
N LEU A 57 0.88 5.28 6.31
CA LEU A 57 0.53 3.91 5.99
C LEU A 57 0.61 3.70 4.47
N MET A 58 1.36 2.66 4.06
CA MET A 58 1.54 2.25 2.67
C MET A 58 0.69 1.02 2.38
N LEU A 59 -0.15 1.09 1.32
CA LEU A 59 -1.02 0.02 0.84
C LEU A 59 -0.62 -0.36 -0.59
N HIS A 60 -0.03 -1.53 -0.75
CA HIS A 60 0.57 -2.02 -1.99
C HIS A 60 -0.47 -2.43 -3.05
N GLY A 61 -0.01 -2.61 -4.30
CA GLY A 61 -0.79 -3.07 -5.43
C GLY A 61 -1.30 -4.50 -5.30
N GLY A 62 -1.95 -5.00 -6.36
CA GLY A 62 -2.58 -6.32 -6.39
C GLY A 62 -1.59 -7.48 -6.52
N VAL A 63 -1.91 -8.46 -7.38
CA VAL A 63 -1.25 -9.78 -7.45
C VAL A 63 0.30 -9.74 -7.51
N TYR A 64 0.87 -8.72 -8.14
CA TYR A 64 2.32 -8.48 -8.17
C TYR A 64 2.80 -7.59 -7.02
N GLY A 65 1.89 -6.94 -6.27
CA GLY A 65 2.21 -6.01 -5.20
C GLY A 65 2.76 -6.70 -3.95
N TYR A 66 3.60 -5.99 -3.23
CA TYR A 66 4.08 -6.31 -1.89
C TYR A 66 4.84 -5.09 -1.34
N ILE A 67 5.37 -5.18 -0.12
CA ILE A 67 6.10 -4.07 0.52
C ILE A 67 7.29 -3.59 -0.32
N ASP A 68 7.99 -4.50 -1.01
CA ASP A 68 9.17 -4.19 -1.82
C ASP A 68 8.90 -3.28 -3.02
N GLU A 69 7.65 -3.17 -3.49
CA GLU A 69 7.32 -2.24 -4.58
C GLU A 69 7.46 -0.76 -4.19
N PHE A 70 7.46 -0.47 -2.90
CA PHE A 70 7.56 0.88 -2.37
C PHE A 70 8.98 1.33 -2.02
N GLU A 71 10.02 0.66 -2.50
CA GLU A 71 11.40 0.95 -2.10
C GLU A 71 11.79 2.43 -2.22
N PHE A 72 11.42 3.12 -3.33
CA PHE A 72 11.70 4.53 -3.52
C PHE A 72 10.98 5.43 -2.50
N PHE A 73 9.74 5.08 -2.18
CA PHE A 73 8.96 5.79 -1.16
C PHE A 73 9.56 5.57 0.22
N ILE A 74 9.87 4.32 0.58
CA ILE A 74 10.44 3.98 1.90
C ILE A 74 11.78 4.70 2.08
N ASP A 75 12.69 4.63 1.09
CA ASP A 75 14.01 5.29 1.13
C ASP A 75 13.91 6.82 1.25
N SER A 76 12.84 7.42 0.73
CA SER A 76 12.64 8.87 0.75
C SER A 76 11.91 9.33 2.01
N LEU A 77 10.81 8.65 2.37
CA LEU A 77 9.93 9.05 3.46
C LEU A 77 10.49 8.72 4.85
N SER A 78 11.17 7.57 5.02
CA SER A 78 11.70 7.13 6.31
C SER A 78 12.73 8.08 6.94
N LYS A 79 13.17 9.09 6.22
CA LYS A 79 14.04 10.16 6.73
C LYS A 79 13.32 11.14 7.65
N ASN A 80 12.00 11.29 7.49
CA ASN A 80 11.20 12.32 8.19
C ASN A 80 9.84 11.79 8.69
N TYR A 81 9.45 10.59 8.33
CA TYR A 81 8.16 9.97 8.63
C TYR A 81 8.33 8.57 9.20
N GLN A 82 7.38 8.14 10.00
CA GLN A 82 7.20 6.75 10.35
C GLN A 82 6.43 6.05 9.20
N VAL A 83 7.13 5.29 8.38
CA VAL A 83 6.56 4.58 7.21
C VAL A 83 6.12 3.19 7.62
N ILE A 84 4.83 2.93 7.59
CA ILE A 84 4.19 1.68 7.98
C ILE A 84 3.76 0.95 6.71
N CYS A 85 4.37 -0.17 6.41
CA CYS A 85 4.11 -0.94 5.18
C CYS A 85 3.32 -2.19 5.53
N LEU A 86 2.04 -2.24 5.17
CA LEU A 86 1.17 -3.39 5.40
C LEU A 86 1.23 -4.35 4.22
N ALA A 87 1.52 -5.64 4.49
CA ALA A 87 1.24 -6.72 3.56
C ALA A 87 -0.23 -7.14 3.71
N THR A 88 -1.03 -6.98 2.68
CA THR A 88 -2.46 -7.34 2.73
C THR A 88 -2.66 -8.84 2.68
N ARG A 89 -3.86 -9.32 3.01
CA ARG A 89 -4.21 -10.75 3.01
C ARG A 89 -3.77 -11.45 1.73
N GLY A 90 -3.20 -12.64 1.88
CA GLY A 90 -2.73 -13.48 0.77
C GLY A 90 -1.47 -12.99 0.07
N HIS A 91 -0.81 -11.94 0.58
CA HIS A 91 0.44 -11.44 0.02
C HIS A 91 1.63 -11.81 0.91
N VAL A 92 2.47 -12.67 0.35
CA VAL A 92 3.76 -13.14 0.86
C VAL A 92 3.68 -13.62 2.32
N LYS A 93 4.00 -12.79 3.31
CA LYS A 93 4.08 -13.18 4.74
C LYS A 93 2.74 -13.07 5.49
N SER A 94 1.69 -12.52 4.88
CA SER A 94 0.37 -12.41 5.50
C SER A 94 -0.49 -13.64 5.23
N ASP A 95 -1.30 -14.03 6.23
CA ASP A 95 -2.30 -15.07 6.05
C ASP A 95 -3.32 -14.68 4.99
N ILE A 96 -3.96 -15.67 4.39
CA ILE A 96 -5.03 -15.47 3.41
C ILE A 96 -6.33 -15.12 4.13
N GLY A 97 -6.57 -15.73 5.27
CA GLY A 97 -7.85 -15.66 5.98
C GLY A 97 -8.89 -16.63 5.40
N HIS A 98 -10.16 -16.44 5.77
CA HIS A 98 -11.23 -17.40 5.46
C HIS A 98 -12.39 -16.81 4.65
N GLU A 99 -12.33 -15.52 4.34
CA GLU A 99 -13.36 -14.80 3.59
C GLU A 99 -12.82 -14.26 2.27
N PRO A 100 -13.63 -14.22 1.20
CA PRO A 100 -13.26 -13.56 -0.05
C PRO A 100 -12.80 -12.12 0.17
N PHE A 101 -11.88 -11.66 -0.65
CA PHE A 101 -11.33 -10.31 -0.51
C PHE A 101 -12.33 -9.25 -0.97
N THR A 102 -12.43 -8.17 -0.17
CA THR A 102 -13.14 -6.94 -0.51
C THR A 102 -12.28 -5.72 -0.18
N TYR A 103 -12.55 -4.57 -0.81
CA TYR A 103 -11.85 -3.34 -0.42
C TYR A 103 -12.30 -2.83 0.96
N GLU A 104 -13.54 -3.13 1.37
CA GLU A 104 -14.00 -2.86 2.74
C GLU A 104 -13.21 -3.67 3.78
N GLN A 105 -12.98 -4.96 3.52
CA GLN A 105 -12.14 -5.81 4.38
C GLN A 105 -10.72 -5.25 4.48
N ARG A 106 -10.10 -4.87 3.35
CA ARG A 106 -8.74 -4.31 3.34
C ARG A 106 -8.65 -2.97 4.08
N ALA A 107 -9.66 -2.12 3.95
CA ALA A 107 -9.78 -0.89 4.72
C ALA A 107 -9.91 -1.18 6.22
N GLY A 108 -10.74 -2.14 6.60
CA GLY A 108 -10.88 -2.59 7.98
C GLY A 108 -9.59 -3.17 8.57
N ASP A 109 -8.83 -3.95 7.79
CA ASP A 109 -7.52 -4.48 8.19
C ASP A 109 -6.50 -3.35 8.40
N ALA A 110 -6.48 -2.36 7.51
CA ALA A 110 -5.63 -1.16 7.62
C ALA A 110 -5.96 -0.35 8.89
N LYS A 111 -7.26 -0.13 9.18
CA LYS A 111 -7.71 0.53 10.41
C LYS A 111 -7.25 -0.23 11.65
N LYS A 112 -7.44 -1.55 11.68
CA LYS A 112 -7.00 -2.38 12.82
C LYS A 112 -5.49 -2.34 13.03
N LEU A 113 -4.68 -2.21 11.97
CA LEU A 113 -3.24 -2.01 12.11
C LEU A 113 -2.92 -0.68 12.80
N LEU A 114 -3.58 0.41 12.40
CA LEU A 114 -3.40 1.72 13.05
C LEU A 114 -3.80 1.66 14.53
N GLU A 115 -4.92 1.01 14.86
CA GLU A 115 -5.36 0.79 16.25
C GLU A 115 -4.34 -0.05 17.05
N HIS A 116 -3.83 -1.14 16.46
CA HIS A 116 -2.80 -1.99 17.07
C HIS A 116 -1.51 -1.21 17.39
N LEU A 117 -1.18 -0.23 16.56
CA LEU A 117 -0.02 0.64 16.74
C LEU A 117 -0.30 1.86 17.62
N ASN A 118 -1.53 2.03 18.13
CA ASN A 118 -2.01 3.23 18.86
C ASN A 118 -1.83 4.52 18.04
N ILE A 119 -2.08 4.45 16.74
CA ILE A 119 -2.03 5.59 15.81
C ILE A 119 -3.46 6.07 15.58
N GLU A 120 -3.76 7.26 16.04
CA GLU A 120 -5.09 7.86 15.90
C GLU A 120 -5.37 8.28 14.46
N LYS A 121 -4.36 8.81 13.76
CA LYS A 121 -4.50 9.34 12.40
C LYS A 121 -3.19 9.21 11.62
N ALA A 122 -3.28 8.89 10.33
CA ALA A 122 -2.11 8.73 9.47
C ALA A 122 -2.32 9.33 8.07
N GLY A 123 -1.23 9.74 7.42
CA GLY A 123 -1.19 9.89 5.97
C GLY A 123 -1.27 8.52 5.30
N ILE A 124 -1.94 8.41 4.15
CA ILE A 124 -2.07 7.14 3.44
C ILE A 124 -1.45 7.27 2.05
N ILE A 125 -0.65 6.28 1.63
CA ILE A 125 -0.21 6.15 0.24
C ILE A 125 -0.68 4.79 -0.26
N GLY A 126 -1.61 4.80 -1.23
CA GLY A 126 -2.14 3.58 -1.85
C GLY A 126 -1.82 3.50 -3.33
N PHE A 127 -1.32 2.35 -3.78
CA PHE A 127 -1.07 2.10 -5.19
C PHE A 127 -2.02 1.04 -5.73
N SER A 128 -2.63 1.29 -6.89
CA SER A 128 -3.49 0.33 -7.60
C SER A 128 -4.56 -0.25 -6.66
N ASP A 129 -4.50 -1.52 -6.37
CA ASP A 129 -5.37 -2.22 -5.43
C ASP A 129 -5.37 -1.57 -4.03
N GLY A 130 -4.19 -1.18 -3.53
CA GLY A 130 -4.05 -0.42 -2.30
C GLY A 130 -4.66 0.98 -2.35
N GLY A 131 -4.75 1.59 -3.53
CA GLY A 131 -5.44 2.87 -3.73
C GLY A 131 -6.96 2.73 -3.57
N TYR A 132 -7.55 1.65 -4.07
CA TYR A 132 -8.97 1.37 -3.82
C TYR A 132 -9.26 1.08 -2.34
N ALA A 133 -8.35 0.37 -1.66
CA ALA A 133 -8.43 0.18 -0.21
C ALA A 133 -8.31 1.52 0.55
N ALA A 134 -7.44 2.43 0.11
CA ALA A 134 -7.30 3.77 0.68
C ALA A 134 -8.58 4.60 0.54
N TYR A 135 -9.25 4.57 -0.61
CA TYR A 135 -10.54 5.23 -0.79
C TYR A 135 -11.60 4.71 0.18
N ARG A 136 -11.68 3.38 0.33
CA ARG A 136 -12.60 2.76 1.30
C ARG A 136 -12.24 3.12 2.73
N LEU A 137 -10.94 3.14 3.08
CA LEU A 137 -10.48 3.54 4.41
C LEU A 137 -10.92 4.98 4.71
N ALA A 138 -10.71 5.93 3.79
CA ALA A 138 -11.09 7.32 3.99
C ALA A 138 -12.62 7.53 3.99
N ALA A 139 -13.37 6.73 3.23
CA ALA A 139 -14.83 6.85 3.15
C ALA A 139 -15.56 6.21 4.35
N ASP A 140 -15.03 5.11 4.89
CA ASP A 140 -15.69 4.33 5.93
C ASP A 140 -15.14 4.62 7.34
N TYR A 141 -13.90 5.14 7.44
CA TYR A 141 -13.19 5.48 8.67
C TYR A 141 -12.45 6.83 8.54
N PRO A 142 -13.16 7.94 8.25
CA PRO A 142 -12.54 9.23 7.98
C PRO A 142 -11.69 9.77 9.15
N GLU A 143 -11.99 9.33 10.38
CA GLU A 143 -11.28 9.71 11.58
C GLU A 143 -9.81 9.30 11.60
N VAL A 144 -9.44 8.21 10.91
CA VAL A 144 -8.06 7.69 10.91
C VAL A 144 -7.21 8.17 9.73
N VAL A 145 -7.80 8.91 8.77
CA VAL A 145 -7.09 9.37 7.57
C VAL A 145 -6.87 10.87 7.60
N GLU A 146 -5.61 11.31 7.63
CA GLU A 146 -5.25 12.73 7.61
C GLU A 146 -5.30 13.32 6.20
N LYS A 147 -4.62 12.69 5.27
CA LYS A 147 -4.54 12.99 3.84
C LYS A 147 -4.17 11.72 3.09
N MET A 148 -4.40 11.65 1.79
CA MET A 148 -3.96 10.48 1.04
C MET A 148 -3.40 10.78 -0.34
N VAL A 149 -2.42 9.98 -0.75
CA VAL A 149 -1.91 9.89 -2.13
C VAL A 149 -2.41 8.59 -2.72
N VAL A 150 -3.14 8.67 -3.80
CA VAL A 150 -3.67 7.50 -4.52
C VAL A 150 -3.04 7.44 -5.90
N ILE A 151 -2.38 6.33 -6.19
CA ILE A 151 -1.61 6.13 -7.40
C ILE A 151 -2.23 5.02 -8.24
N GLY A 152 -2.60 5.30 -9.50
CA GLY A 152 -3.09 4.30 -10.43
C GLY A 152 -4.45 3.69 -10.04
N SER A 153 -5.32 4.45 -9.38
CA SER A 153 -6.67 4.00 -9.00
C SER A 153 -7.67 5.13 -9.23
N GLY A 154 -8.54 4.96 -10.19
CA GLY A 154 -9.57 5.94 -10.55
C GLY A 154 -10.97 5.41 -10.31
N ASP A 155 -11.95 6.04 -10.96
CA ASP A 155 -13.35 5.62 -10.91
C ASP A 155 -13.52 4.19 -11.44
N ARG A 156 -14.21 3.37 -10.65
CA ARG A 156 -14.50 1.98 -10.95
C ARG A 156 -15.99 1.72 -10.74
N PRO A 157 -16.83 2.11 -11.71
CA PRO A 157 -18.27 1.97 -11.61
C PRO A 157 -18.72 0.52 -11.83
N VAL A 158 -20.00 0.26 -11.57
CA VAL A 158 -20.65 -1.03 -11.85
C VAL A 158 -20.40 -1.45 -13.31
N GLY A 159 -19.97 -2.68 -13.52
CA GLY A 159 -19.75 -3.26 -14.85
C GLY A 159 -18.42 -2.88 -15.51
N SER A 160 -17.56 -2.11 -14.85
CA SER A 160 -16.20 -1.81 -15.34
C SER A 160 -15.13 -2.78 -14.83
N GLY A 161 -15.50 -3.70 -13.93
CA GLY A 161 -14.58 -4.68 -13.39
C GLY A 161 -14.09 -5.67 -14.44
N VAL A 162 -12.91 -6.21 -14.23
CA VAL A 162 -12.24 -7.15 -15.15
C VAL A 162 -11.78 -8.38 -14.40
N ASN A 163 -12.18 -9.55 -14.89
CA ASN A 163 -11.60 -10.81 -14.46
C ASN A 163 -10.31 -11.07 -15.26
N TYR A 164 -9.17 -10.92 -14.60
CA TYR A 164 -7.85 -11.12 -15.24
C TYR A 164 -7.49 -12.59 -15.43
N GLY A 165 -8.26 -13.53 -14.87
CA GLY A 165 -8.01 -14.96 -14.96
C GLY A 165 -6.68 -15.37 -14.32
N TYR A 166 -6.29 -14.72 -13.22
CA TYR A 166 -5.09 -15.12 -12.49
C TYR A 166 -5.25 -16.52 -11.92
N SER A 167 -4.24 -17.33 -12.14
CA SER A 167 -4.08 -18.67 -11.58
C SER A 167 -2.61 -18.94 -11.31
N GLU A 168 -2.32 -19.88 -10.43
CA GLU A 168 -0.94 -20.30 -10.15
C GLU A 168 -0.21 -20.70 -11.45
N GLU A 169 -0.84 -21.51 -12.30
CA GLU A 169 -0.27 -21.96 -13.59
C GLU A 169 0.12 -20.75 -14.47
N LYS A 170 -0.81 -19.79 -14.64
CA LYS A 170 -0.58 -18.60 -15.45
C LYS A 170 0.57 -17.77 -14.91
N LEU A 171 0.55 -17.44 -13.63
CA LEU A 171 1.56 -16.59 -13.00
C LEU A 171 2.94 -17.25 -12.94
N MET A 172 2.99 -18.56 -12.69
CA MET A 172 4.24 -19.32 -12.74
C MET A 172 4.83 -19.40 -14.14
N LYS A 173 3.99 -19.42 -15.18
CA LYS A 173 4.44 -19.35 -16.57
C LYS A 173 4.96 -17.95 -16.94
N GLU A 174 4.29 -16.90 -16.51
CA GLU A 174 4.62 -15.51 -16.85
C GLU A 174 5.84 -14.99 -16.06
N ALA A 175 5.91 -15.26 -14.75
CA ALA A 175 6.91 -14.71 -13.85
C ALA A 175 7.31 -15.70 -12.74
N GLY A 176 7.58 -16.96 -13.09
CA GLY A 176 7.80 -18.05 -12.12
C GLY A 176 8.94 -17.81 -11.15
N GLY A 177 10.03 -17.17 -11.56
CA GLY A 177 11.14 -16.81 -10.65
C GLY A 177 10.71 -15.84 -9.55
N TYR A 178 9.89 -14.86 -9.89
CA TYR A 178 9.33 -13.87 -8.98
C TYR A 178 8.37 -14.52 -7.97
N PHE A 179 7.40 -15.29 -8.45
CA PHE A 179 6.39 -15.90 -7.58
C PHE A 179 6.92 -17.04 -6.72
N LYS A 180 7.91 -17.83 -7.17
CA LYS A 180 8.55 -18.87 -6.34
C LYS A 180 9.14 -18.30 -5.05
N LYS A 181 9.81 -17.13 -5.12
CA LYS A 181 10.35 -16.47 -3.94
C LYS A 181 9.23 -16.06 -2.97
N ARG A 182 8.14 -15.49 -3.50
CA ARG A 182 6.99 -15.06 -2.71
C ARG A 182 6.26 -16.23 -2.07
N LEU A 183 6.00 -17.28 -2.81
CA LEU A 183 5.37 -18.52 -2.31
C LEU A 183 6.18 -19.19 -1.21
N ALA A 184 7.52 -19.18 -1.32
CA ALA A 184 8.40 -19.75 -0.29
C ALA A 184 8.30 -19.02 1.07
N ALA A 185 7.82 -17.78 1.08
CA ALA A 185 7.63 -16.98 2.28
C ALA A 185 6.16 -16.94 2.76
N MET A 186 5.23 -17.54 2.02
CA MET A 186 3.82 -17.56 2.41
C MET A 186 3.55 -18.53 3.55
N PRO A 187 2.72 -18.17 4.54
CA PRO A 187 2.24 -19.09 5.57
C PRO A 187 1.40 -20.25 4.99
N GLU A 188 0.61 -19.97 3.95
CA GLU A 188 -0.37 -20.89 3.37
C GLU A 188 -0.18 -21.08 1.84
N PRO A 189 1.02 -21.50 1.35
CA PRO A 189 1.30 -21.52 -0.08
C PRO A 189 0.39 -22.46 -0.88
N LYS A 190 -0.16 -23.51 -0.25
CA LYS A 190 -1.11 -24.44 -0.91
C LYS A 190 -2.48 -23.80 -1.20
N ARG A 191 -2.82 -22.71 -0.52
CA ARG A 191 -4.05 -21.96 -0.74
C ARG A 191 -3.88 -20.77 -1.68
N TRP A 192 -2.68 -20.58 -2.24
CA TRP A 192 -2.43 -19.41 -3.09
C TRP A 192 -3.38 -19.33 -4.29
N ASN A 193 -3.69 -20.44 -4.95
CA ASN A 193 -4.64 -20.44 -6.07
C ASN A 193 -6.06 -20.03 -5.64
N GLU A 194 -6.48 -20.37 -4.42
CA GLU A 194 -7.74 -19.89 -3.83
C GLU A 194 -7.71 -18.35 -3.66
N SER A 195 -6.63 -17.79 -3.11
CA SER A 195 -6.48 -16.35 -2.96
C SER A 195 -6.47 -15.61 -4.30
N LEU A 196 -5.90 -16.22 -5.37
CA LEU A 196 -5.94 -15.66 -6.72
C LEU A 196 -7.37 -15.64 -7.30
N GLN A 197 -8.19 -16.64 -6.99
CA GLN A 197 -9.60 -16.63 -7.37
C GLN A 197 -10.36 -15.51 -6.66
N TRP A 198 -10.08 -15.27 -5.37
CA TRP A 198 -10.66 -14.15 -4.63
C TRP A 198 -10.19 -12.79 -5.15
N LEU A 199 -8.93 -12.67 -5.59
CA LEU A 199 -8.44 -11.46 -6.27
C LEU A 199 -9.15 -11.24 -7.61
N ASN A 200 -9.35 -12.28 -8.42
CA ASN A 200 -10.11 -12.15 -9.67
C ASN A 200 -11.55 -11.67 -9.40
N ALA A 201 -12.21 -12.25 -8.39
CA ALA A 201 -13.56 -11.84 -7.99
C ALA A 201 -13.61 -10.40 -7.47
N LEU A 202 -12.62 -9.98 -6.68
CA LEU A 202 -12.44 -8.59 -6.22
C LEU A 202 -12.38 -7.62 -7.42
N TYR A 203 -11.52 -7.93 -8.40
CA TYR A 203 -11.33 -7.07 -9.57
C TYR A 203 -12.53 -7.04 -10.50
N GLU A 204 -13.30 -8.10 -10.56
CA GLU A 204 -14.49 -8.20 -11.40
C GLU A 204 -15.71 -7.52 -10.77
N ASN A 205 -15.89 -7.62 -9.46
CA ASN A 205 -17.17 -7.31 -8.83
C ASN A 205 -17.18 -6.04 -7.96
N GLU A 206 -16.03 -5.64 -7.39
CA GLU A 206 -15.97 -4.51 -6.47
C GLU A 206 -16.12 -3.17 -7.19
N VAL A 207 -16.91 -2.30 -6.58
CA VAL A 207 -17.24 -0.97 -7.08
C VAL A 207 -16.66 0.09 -6.14
N VAL A 208 -15.81 0.96 -6.67
CA VAL A 208 -15.29 2.14 -5.97
C VAL A 208 -15.48 3.34 -6.89
N SER A 209 -16.54 4.10 -6.66
CA SER A 209 -17.03 5.14 -7.54
C SER A 209 -17.64 6.28 -6.73
N GLU A 210 -18.40 7.15 -7.38
CA GLU A 210 -18.97 8.38 -6.85
C GLU A 210 -19.52 8.26 -5.41
N LYS A 211 -20.25 7.16 -5.09
CA LYS A 211 -20.81 6.95 -3.74
C LYS A 211 -19.75 6.82 -2.65
N VAL A 212 -18.58 6.29 -3.00
CA VAL A 212 -17.42 6.19 -2.09
C VAL A 212 -16.72 7.53 -2.05
N PHE A 213 -16.42 8.11 -3.22
CA PHE A 213 -15.68 9.36 -3.34
C PHE A 213 -16.32 10.54 -2.61
N LYS A 214 -17.65 10.67 -2.67
CA LYS A 214 -18.41 11.73 -1.97
C LYS A 214 -18.35 11.67 -0.44
N LYS A 215 -17.91 10.55 0.12
CA LYS A 215 -17.73 10.40 1.57
C LYS A 215 -16.32 10.81 2.05
N ILE A 216 -15.41 11.06 1.12
CA ILE A 216 -14.01 11.39 1.44
C ILE A 216 -13.91 12.87 1.76
N ASP A 217 -13.55 13.17 2.99
CA ASP A 217 -13.45 14.55 3.51
C ASP A 217 -11.99 15.01 3.74
N CYS A 218 -11.00 14.13 3.56
CA CYS A 218 -9.59 14.49 3.68
C CYS A 218 -8.99 14.97 2.33
N PRO A 219 -7.88 15.74 2.35
CA PRO A 219 -7.14 16.08 1.13
C PRO A 219 -6.63 14.85 0.38
N VAL A 220 -6.78 14.83 -0.95
CA VAL A 220 -6.35 13.72 -1.81
C VAL A 220 -5.45 14.21 -2.94
N LEU A 221 -4.32 13.53 -3.17
CA LEU A 221 -3.54 13.63 -4.39
C LEU A 221 -3.75 12.38 -5.24
N LEU A 222 -4.36 12.56 -6.42
CA LEU A 222 -4.54 11.52 -7.42
C LEU A 222 -3.38 11.56 -8.41
N LEU A 223 -2.77 10.41 -8.71
CA LEU A 223 -1.61 10.33 -9.57
C LEU A 223 -1.64 9.08 -10.46
N ALA A 224 -1.39 9.24 -11.76
CA ALA A 224 -1.23 8.14 -12.71
C ALA A 224 -0.31 8.50 -13.87
N GLY A 225 0.10 7.50 -14.65
CA GLY A 225 0.71 7.69 -15.96
C GLY A 225 -0.35 7.93 -17.05
N ASP A 226 -0.02 8.69 -18.07
CA ASP A 226 -0.90 8.94 -19.24
C ASP A 226 -1.17 7.69 -20.09
N LYS A 227 -0.34 6.65 -19.91
CA LYS A 227 -0.45 5.34 -20.60
C LYS A 227 -0.87 4.21 -19.66
N ASP A 228 -1.45 4.55 -18.51
CA ASP A 228 -1.96 3.56 -17.58
C ASP A 228 -3.17 2.82 -18.21
N GLN A 229 -3.03 1.50 -18.38
CA GLN A 229 -4.07 0.66 -19.00
C GLN A 229 -5.06 0.07 -17.98
N TYR A 230 -4.71 0.11 -16.68
CA TYR A 230 -5.56 -0.43 -15.60
C TYR A 230 -6.43 0.67 -14.98
N SER A 231 -5.91 1.88 -14.91
CA SER A 231 -6.63 3.06 -14.42
C SER A 231 -6.26 4.25 -15.29
N ASN A 232 -6.98 4.39 -16.39
CA ASN A 232 -6.70 5.44 -17.37
C ASN A 232 -6.97 6.85 -16.82
N PRO A 233 -6.41 7.91 -17.44
CA PRO A 233 -6.59 9.28 -16.99
C PRO A 233 -8.04 9.74 -16.86
N GLU A 234 -8.98 9.21 -17.66
CA GLU A 234 -10.41 9.54 -17.56
C GLU A 234 -11.01 9.02 -16.25
N ALA A 235 -10.64 7.82 -15.83
CA ALA A 235 -11.10 7.26 -14.55
C ALA A 235 -10.56 8.09 -13.36
N LEU A 236 -9.32 8.58 -13.44
CA LEU A 236 -8.79 9.47 -12.41
C LEU A 236 -9.48 10.83 -12.42
N LEU A 237 -9.78 11.39 -13.59
CA LEU A 237 -10.51 12.65 -13.71
C LEU A 237 -11.91 12.56 -13.06
N LYS A 238 -12.64 11.47 -13.29
CA LYS A 238 -13.93 11.23 -12.64
C LYS A 238 -13.83 11.12 -11.12
N ALA A 239 -12.79 10.44 -10.60
CA ALA A 239 -12.52 10.41 -9.17
C ALA A 239 -12.23 11.82 -8.63
N HIS A 240 -11.39 12.59 -9.34
CA HIS A 240 -11.08 13.99 -9.00
C HIS A 240 -12.32 14.87 -8.95
N GLU A 241 -13.21 14.78 -9.93
CA GLU A 241 -14.46 15.54 -9.97
C GLU A 241 -15.44 15.17 -8.84
N SER A 242 -15.33 13.94 -8.32
CA SER A 242 -16.23 13.41 -7.28
C SER A 242 -15.72 13.62 -5.85
N ILE A 243 -14.41 13.81 -5.65
CA ILE A 243 -13.78 14.02 -4.34
C ILE A 243 -13.69 15.52 -4.07
N LYS A 244 -14.24 15.97 -2.95
CA LYS A 244 -14.40 17.39 -2.57
C LYS A 244 -13.09 18.17 -2.55
N GLU A 245 -12.01 17.58 -2.01
CA GLU A 245 -10.70 18.20 -1.91
C GLU A 245 -9.65 17.29 -2.53
N SER A 246 -9.44 17.44 -3.83
CA SER A 246 -8.45 16.62 -4.53
C SER A 246 -7.58 17.44 -5.48
N ASN A 247 -6.37 16.94 -5.71
CA ASN A 247 -5.42 17.40 -6.72
C ASN A 247 -5.17 16.25 -7.68
N LEU A 248 -5.00 16.55 -8.95
CA LEU A 248 -4.75 15.56 -10.01
C LEU A 248 -3.40 15.80 -10.66
N SER A 249 -2.59 14.75 -10.79
CA SER A 249 -1.33 14.76 -11.51
C SER A 249 -1.23 13.59 -12.49
N ILE A 250 -1.04 13.87 -13.76
CA ILE A 250 -0.82 12.86 -14.81
C ILE A 250 0.62 12.97 -15.29
N ILE A 251 1.38 11.89 -15.17
CA ILE A 251 2.79 11.83 -15.53
C ILE A 251 2.92 11.33 -16.98
N PRO A 252 3.44 12.17 -17.90
CA PRO A 252 3.50 11.82 -19.30
C PRO A 252 4.51 10.70 -19.58
N GLY A 253 4.17 9.85 -20.55
CA GLY A 253 5.02 8.76 -21.02
C GLY A 253 5.04 7.52 -20.12
N CYS A 254 4.33 7.52 -19.00
CA CYS A 254 4.35 6.45 -18.02
C CYS A 254 3.08 5.59 -18.04
N GLY A 255 3.25 4.29 -17.74
CA GLY A 255 2.16 3.34 -17.54
C GLY A 255 1.75 3.27 -16.07
N HIS A 256 1.23 2.09 -15.67
CA HIS A 256 0.60 1.86 -14.37
C HIS A 256 1.55 2.09 -13.17
N VAL A 257 2.76 1.53 -13.22
CA VAL A 257 3.74 1.67 -12.12
C VAL A 257 4.56 2.95 -12.34
N VAL A 258 3.89 4.09 -12.22
CA VAL A 258 4.42 5.41 -12.58
C VAL A 258 5.69 5.79 -11.81
N PHE A 259 5.83 5.35 -10.57
CA PHE A 259 6.98 5.64 -9.72
C PHE A 259 8.25 4.87 -10.13
N TYR A 260 8.14 3.73 -10.81
CA TYR A 260 9.29 3.11 -11.47
C TYR A 260 9.62 3.75 -12.82
N CYS A 261 8.64 4.35 -13.48
CA CYS A 261 8.81 5.01 -14.75
C CYS A 261 9.51 6.38 -14.60
N ASN A 262 9.01 7.22 -13.67
CA ASN A 262 9.54 8.57 -13.47
C ASN A 262 9.43 9.01 -12.01
N TRP A 263 10.33 8.49 -11.16
CA TRP A 263 10.37 8.82 -9.75
C TRP A 263 10.44 10.32 -9.46
N ASN A 264 11.29 11.05 -10.18
CA ASN A 264 11.47 12.48 -9.94
C ASN A 264 10.17 13.27 -10.13
N ALA A 265 9.39 12.96 -11.16
CA ALA A 265 8.11 13.60 -11.41
C ALA A 265 7.07 13.23 -10.34
N VAL A 266 7.05 11.98 -9.92
CA VAL A 266 6.18 11.51 -8.82
C VAL A 266 6.54 12.22 -7.52
N TRP A 267 7.82 12.22 -7.15
CA TRP A 267 8.29 12.83 -5.90
C TRP A 267 8.06 14.34 -5.86
N ALA A 268 8.23 15.03 -6.98
CA ALA A 268 8.00 16.47 -7.09
C ALA A 268 6.56 16.91 -6.76
N VAL A 269 5.58 16.01 -6.85
CA VAL A 269 4.17 16.30 -6.48
C VAL A 269 3.79 15.67 -5.16
N VAL A 270 4.34 14.52 -4.80
CA VAL A 270 4.02 13.82 -3.55
C VAL A 270 4.63 14.51 -2.34
N GLU A 271 5.92 14.85 -2.37
CA GLU A 271 6.61 15.46 -1.23
C GLU A 271 5.96 16.78 -0.78
N PRO A 272 5.69 17.78 -1.67
CA PRO A 272 5.03 19.01 -1.26
C PRO A 272 3.60 18.81 -0.74
N PHE A 273 2.89 17.79 -1.25
CA PHE A 273 1.54 17.47 -0.77
C PHE A 273 1.57 16.91 0.67
N LEU A 274 2.52 16.03 0.97
CA LEU A 274 2.64 15.45 2.31
C LEU A 274 3.08 16.49 3.37
N LYS A 275 3.84 17.51 2.98
CA LYS A 275 4.34 18.58 3.87
C LYS A 275 3.31 19.67 4.20
N LYS A 276 2.18 19.72 3.52
CA LYS A 276 1.06 20.64 3.81
C LYS A 276 0.22 20.12 4.98
#